data_4adad36f8ce063ee84d5ffceccf03a87
#
_entry.id   4adad36f8ce063ee84d5ffceccf03a87
#
_cell.length_a   1.000
_cell.length_b   1.000
_cell.length_c   1.000
_cell.angle_alpha   90.00
_cell.angle_beta   90.00
_cell.angle_gamma   90.00
#
_symmetry.space_group_name_H-M   'P 1'
#
loop_
_entity.id
_entity.type
_entity.pdbx_description
1 polymer ?
#
loop_
_entity_poly.entity_id
_entity_poly.type
_entity_poly.pdbx_seq_one_letter_code
_entity_poly.pdbx_strand_id
1 'polypeptide(L)'
;MFVDSHCHLDKLDYEGLHTSVADVVEKASQANVKQLLSVGVTLDSFDNMLEMIEPFDNVHASCGVHPLDVESEFELDRFHRYAKNPKVVAIGETGLDYHYQPETADLQKLRFAQHIETAVSLNKPLIIHTRNARADTLDMLRNGRAEKCGGVIHCFTEDLAFAQAAMDLGFYISISGIVTFRQATELKEVVKALPLERLLIETDSPYLAPVPHRGKQNQPAYVVEVAAYIAQLKGVSLKGVGQKTTKNYQDLFLR
;
A
#
# COMPACT_ATOMS: atom_id res chain seq x y z
N MET A 1 -6.02 14.66 -11.10
CA MET A 1 -6.41 13.27 -10.89
C MET A 1 -5.39 12.62 -10.00
N PHE A 2 -5.86 11.87 -8.99
CA PHE A 2 -5.03 11.15 -8.02
C PHE A 2 -5.51 9.71 -7.91
N VAL A 3 -4.69 8.87 -7.31
CA VAL A 3 -5.02 7.49 -6.93
C VAL A 3 -4.59 7.31 -5.47
N ASP A 4 -5.42 6.65 -4.68
CA ASP A 4 -5.01 6.15 -3.37
C ASP A 4 -4.54 4.71 -3.54
N SER A 5 -3.22 4.50 -3.44
CA SER A 5 -2.62 3.20 -3.74
C SER A 5 -2.66 2.21 -2.58
N HIS A 6 -3.23 2.60 -1.42
CA HIS A 6 -3.37 1.72 -0.26
C HIS A 6 -4.38 2.28 0.74
N CYS A 7 -5.53 1.62 0.87
CA CYS A 7 -6.55 1.92 1.88
C CYS A 7 -7.25 0.63 2.33
N HIS A 8 -7.82 0.64 3.52
CA HIS A 8 -8.60 -0.49 4.06
C HIS A 8 -10.08 -0.10 4.12
N LEU A 9 -10.79 -0.29 3.01
CA LEU A 9 -12.20 0.10 2.91
C LEU A 9 -13.09 -0.69 3.88
N ASP A 10 -12.74 -1.92 4.20
CA ASP A 10 -13.44 -2.76 5.18
C ASP A 10 -13.23 -2.34 6.65
N LYS A 11 -12.29 -1.41 6.91
CA LYS A 11 -11.96 -0.91 8.25
C LYS A 11 -12.48 0.51 8.53
N LEU A 12 -13.11 1.15 7.55
CA LEU A 12 -13.63 2.52 7.71
C LEU A 12 -14.87 2.56 8.63
N ASP A 13 -15.10 3.73 9.25
CA ASP A 13 -16.28 3.98 10.08
C ASP A 13 -17.51 4.27 9.21
N TYR A 14 -18.39 3.28 9.09
CA TYR A 14 -19.64 3.36 8.35
C TYR A 14 -20.84 3.71 9.25
N GLU A 15 -20.62 3.92 10.55
CA GLU A 15 -21.68 4.34 11.48
C GLU A 15 -21.64 5.87 11.72
N GLY A 16 -20.45 6.50 11.62
CA GLY A 16 -20.25 7.91 11.92
C GLY A 16 -19.75 8.74 10.74
N LEU A 17 -18.64 8.35 10.11
CA LEU A 17 -17.97 9.16 9.08
C LEU A 17 -18.55 8.96 7.68
N HIS A 18 -18.90 7.73 7.34
CA HIS A 18 -19.41 7.33 6.05
C HIS A 18 -20.73 6.58 6.19
N THR A 19 -21.55 6.61 5.15
CA THR A 19 -22.82 5.86 5.12
C THR A 19 -22.69 4.54 4.37
N SER A 20 -21.67 4.41 3.51
CA SER A 20 -21.42 3.23 2.68
C SER A 20 -20.08 3.36 1.93
N VAL A 21 -19.63 2.28 1.28
CA VAL A 21 -18.48 2.33 0.35
C VAL A 21 -18.76 3.30 -0.81
N ALA A 22 -20.00 3.38 -1.29
CA ALA A 22 -20.38 4.33 -2.34
C ALA A 22 -20.14 5.79 -1.92
N ASP A 23 -20.46 6.14 -0.66
CA ASP A 23 -20.19 7.47 -0.10
C ASP A 23 -18.67 7.75 -0.04
N VAL A 24 -17.85 6.75 0.32
CA VAL A 24 -16.37 6.88 0.32
C VAL A 24 -15.86 7.14 -1.10
N VAL A 25 -16.31 6.33 -2.07
CA VAL A 25 -15.89 6.46 -3.49
C VAL A 25 -16.33 7.79 -4.07
N GLU A 26 -17.53 8.27 -3.74
CA GLU A 26 -18.02 9.58 -4.17
C GLU A 26 -17.20 10.73 -3.57
N LYS A 27 -16.95 10.71 -2.26
CA LYS A 27 -16.09 11.71 -1.59
C LYS A 27 -14.67 11.72 -2.17
N ALA A 28 -14.10 10.55 -2.43
CA ALA A 28 -12.82 10.43 -3.12
C ALA A 28 -12.87 11.05 -4.52
N SER A 29 -13.90 10.74 -5.30
CA SER A 29 -14.10 11.30 -6.65
C SER A 29 -14.26 12.82 -6.65
N GLN A 30 -14.97 13.40 -5.68
CA GLN A 30 -15.12 14.85 -5.50
C GLN A 30 -13.78 15.52 -5.19
N ALA A 31 -12.89 14.84 -4.45
CA ALA A 31 -11.50 15.25 -4.23
C ALA A 31 -10.57 14.95 -5.42
N ASN A 32 -11.13 14.54 -6.59
CA ASN A 32 -10.38 14.16 -7.78
C ASN A 32 -9.48 12.92 -7.61
N VAL A 33 -9.77 12.05 -6.64
CA VAL A 33 -9.18 10.72 -6.48
C VAL A 33 -10.05 9.74 -7.28
N LYS A 34 -9.47 9.15 -8.32
CA LYS A 34 -10.25 8.42 -9.34
C LYS A 34 -10.10 6.90 -9.29
N GLN A 35 -9.11 6.41 -8.60
CA GLN A 35 -8.90 4.97 -8.37
C GLN A 35 -8.47 4.76 -6.93
N LEU A 36 -8.89 3.62 -6.37
CA LEU A 36 -8.57 3.17 -5.02
C LEU A 36 -8.05 1.74 -5.07
N LEU A 37 -7.10 1.40 -4.20
CA LEU A 37 -6.68 0.02 -3.96
C LEU A 37 -7.05 -0.37 -2.54
N SER A 38 -8.07 -1.22 -2.40
CA SER A 38 -8.48 -1.80 -1.13
C SER A 38 -7.61 -3.00 -0.79
N VAL A 39 -6.96 -2.96 0.36
CA VAL A 39 -5.90 -3.89 0.72
C VAL A 39 -6.40 -4.96 1.69
N GLY A 40 -6.29 -6.22 1.28
CA GLY A 40 -6.57 -7.38 2.13
C GLY A 40 -5.43 -7.67 3.11
N VAL A 41 -5.78 -7.95 4.36
CA VAL A 41 -4.83 -8.23 5.45
C VAL A 41 -4.96 -9.62 6.05
N THR A 42 -6.09 -10.31 5.80
CA THR A 42 -6.32 -11.72 6.16
C THR A 42 -7.17 -12.41 5.09
N LEU A 43 -7.09 -13.75 5.01
CA LEU A 43 -7.97 -14.49 4.11
C LEU A 43 -9.42 -14.52 4.62
N ASP A 44 -9.63 -14.38 5.93
CA ASP A 44 -10.96 -14.46 6.52
C ASP A 44 -11.81 -13.20 6.25
N SER A 45 -11.17 -12.04 6.18
CA SER A 45 -11.85 -10.77 5.83
C SER A 45 -11.99 -10.55 4.33
N PHE A 46 -11.27 -11.34 3.50
CA PHE A 46 -11.14 -11.07 2.06
C PHE A 46 -12.46 -11.14 1.29
N ASP A 47 -13.29 -12.16 1.55
CA ASP A 47 -14.57 -12.30 0.85
C ASP A 47 -15.50 -11.11 1.11
N ASN A 48 -15.58 -10.65 2.38
CA ASN A 48 -16.36 -9.47 2.75
C ASN A 48 -15.81 -8.20 2.07
N MET A 49 -14.49 -7.99 2.10
CA MET A 49 -13.87 -6.86 1.41
C MET A 49 -14.16 -6.88 -0.09
N LEU A 50 -14.06 -8.05 -0.72
CA LEU A 50 -14.31 -8.21 -2.15
C LEU A 50 -15.77 -7.89 -2.51
N GLU A 51 -16.73 -8.39 -1.72
CA GLU A 51 -18.17 -8.11 -1.90
C GLU A 51 -18.45 -6.59 -1.78
N MET A 52 -17.82 -5.92 -0.81
CA MET A 52 -17.97 -4.47 -0.60
C MET A 52 -17.53 -3.64 -1.80
N ILE A 53 -16.48 -4.05 -2.51
CA ILE A 53 -15.89 -3.28 -3.62
C ILE A 53 -16.33 -3.77 -5.02
N GLU A 54 -16.99 -4.91 -5.10
CA GLU A 54 -17.41 -5.53 -6.37
C GLU A 54 -18.17 -4.56 -7.30
N PRO A 55 -19.09 -3.71 -6.80
CA PRO A 55 -19.85 -2.78 -7.64
C PRO A 55 -19.04 -1.64 -8.26
N PHE A 56 -17.78 -1.44 -7.88
CA PHE A 56 -16.99 -0.27 -8.26
C PHE A 56 -15.83 -0.63 -9.18
N ASP A 57 -15.92 -0.31 -10.47
CA ASP A 57 -14.88 -0.61 -11.47
C ASP A 57 -13.55 0.12 -11.19
N ASN A 58 -13.61 1.24 -10.48
CA ASN A 58 -12.44 2.04 -10.13
C ASN A 58 -11.84 1.70 -8.75
N VAL A 59 -12.31 0.63 -8.13
CA VAL A 59 -11.74 0.09 -6.88
C VAL A 59 -11.14 -1.28 -7.18
N HIS A 60 -9.84 -1.42 -6.95
CA HIS A 60 -9.07 -2.65 -7.10
C HIS A 60 -8.85 -3.30 -5.72
N ALA A 61 -8.45 -4.56 -5.72
CA ALA A 61 -8.11 -5.31 -4.51
C ALA A 61 -6.65 -5.77 -4.52
N SER A 62 -6.11 -5.99 -3.33
CA SER A 62 -4.98 -6.89 -3.12
C SER A 62 -5.38 -8.06 -2.22
N CYS A 63 -4.64 -9.16 -2.30
CA CYS A 63 -4.86 -10.35 -1.49
C CYS A 63 -3.56 -10.73 -0.78
N GLY A 64 -3.60 -10.80 0.55
CA GLY A 64 -2.45 -11.17 1.36
C GLY A 64 -2.78 -11.37 2.83
N VAL A 65 -1.75 -11.72 3.60
CA VAL A 65 -1.80 -11.81 5.07
C VAL A 65 -0.71 -10.92 5.63
N HIS A 66 -1.16 -9.93 6.41
CA HIS A 66 -0.29 -8.95 7.05
C HIS A 66 0.63 -9.62 8.08
N PRO A 67 1.88 -9.17 8.28
CA PRO A 67 2.79 -9.78 9.24
C PRO A 67 2.29 -9.81 10.69
N LEU A 68 1.38 -8.93 11.08
CA LEU A 68 0.75 -8.95 12.40
C LEU A 68 -0.46 -9.91 12.50
N ASP A 69 -0.89 -10.49 11.37
CA ASP A 69 -2.01 -11.42 11.28
C ASP A 69 -1.57 -12.83 10.85
N VAL A 70 -0.27 -13.14 10.90
CA VAL A 70 0.29 -14.42 10.39
C VAL A 70 -0.20 -15.67 11.13
N GLU A 71 -0.74 -15.50 12.33
CA GLU A 71 -1.37 -16.58 13.10
C GLU A 71 -2.84 -16.84 12.70
N SER A 72 -3.44 -15.96 11.84
CA SER A 72 -4.76 -16.21 11.27
C SER A 72 -4.75 -17.46 10.37
N GLU A 73 -5.93 -18.02 10.12
CA GLU A 73 -6.05 -19.18 9.25
C GLU A 73 -5.50 -18.88 7.85
N PHE A 74 -4.57 -19.70 7.39
CA PHE A 74 -3.94 -19.57 6.06
C PHE A 74 -3.93 -20.91 5.34
N GLU A 75 -4.82 -21.03 4.38
CA GLU A 75 -4.85 -22.16 3.45
C GLU A 75 -4.31 -21.72 2.09
N LEU A 76 -3.24 -22.36 1.63
CA LEU A 76 -2.52 -21.96 0.41
C LEU A 76 -3.39 -22.02 -0.85
N ASP A 77 -4.26 -23.04 -0.97
CA ASP A 77 -5.16 -23.17 -2.11
C ASP A 77 -6.25 -22.07 -2.11
N ARG A 78 -6.76 -21.69 -0.94
CA ARG A 78 -7.67 -20.55 -0.77
C ARG A 78 -6.99 -19.25 -1.18
N PHE A 79 -5.77 -19.03 -0.69
CA PHE A 79 -4.96 -17.87 -1.07
C PHE A 79 -4.72 -17.79 -2.57
N HIS A 80 -4.30 -18.90 -3.23
CA HIS A 80 -4.10 -18.93 -4.67
C HIS A 80 -5.38 -18.68 -5.47
N ARG A 81 -6.52 -19.15 -4.98
CA ARG A 81 -7.83 -18.90 -5.61
C ARG A 81 -8.18 -17.42 -5.54
N TYR A 82 -8.01 -16.78 -4.37
CA TYR A 82 -8.23 -15.35 -4.20
C TYR A 82 -7.26 -14.50 -5.02
N ALA A 83 -5.99 -14.83 -5.01
CA ALA A 83 -4.96 -14.15 -5.78
C ALA A 83 -5.23 -14.11 -7.31
N LYS A 84 -5.98 -15.08 -7.84
CA LYS A 84 -6.39 -15.14 -9.26
C LYS A 84 -7.65 -14.34 -9.58
N ASN A 85 -8.36 -13.81 -8.60
CA ASN A 85 -9.55 -12.99 -8.84
C ASN A 85 -9.20 -11.79 -9.74
N PRO A 86 -10.03 -11.44 -10.75
CA PRO A 86 -9.77 -10.32 -11.66
C PRO A 86 -9.66 -8.95 -10.97
N LYS A 87 -10.36 -8.73 -9.85
CA LYS A 87 -10.25 -7.51 -9.04
C LYS A 87 -8.90 -7.39 -8.32
N VAL A 88 -8.21 -8.52 -8.09
CA VAL A 88 -6.93 -8.55 -7.38
C VAL A 88 -5.81 -8.18 -8.33
N VAL A 89 -5.25 -6.99 -8.15
CA VAL A 89 -4.16 -6.44 -8.96
C VAL A 89 -2.78 -6.58 -8.32
N ALA A 90 -2.73 -6.99 -7.04
CA ALA A 90 -1.49 -7.13 -6.27
C ALA A 90 -1.58 -8.26 -5.24
N ILE A 91 -0.43 -8.79 -4.84
CA ILE A 91 -0.26 -9.74 -3.74
C ILE A 91 0.25 -8.98 -2.51
N GLY A 92 -0.52 -9.01 -1.46
CA GLY A 92 -0.27 -8.27 -0.23
C GLY A 92 -1.60 -7.76 0.39
N GLU A 93 -1.54 -7.17 1.55
CA GLU A 93 -0.32 -6.75 2.25
C GLU A 93 0.41 -7.94 2.88
N THR A 94 1.73 -7.94 2.80
CA THR A 94 2.60 -8.98 3.35
C THR A 94 3.96 -8.39 3.70
N GLY A 95 4.80 -9.12 4.39
CA GLY A 95 6.14 -8.66 4.73
C GLY A 95 6.56 -9.03 6.15
N LEU A 96 7.32 -8.14 6.80
CA LEU A 96 7.94 -8.40 8.10
C LEU A 96 7.74 -7.21 9.07
N ASP A 97 7.33 -7.50 10.30
CA ASP A 97 7.24 -6.55 11.41
C ASP A 97 7.89 -7.13 12.66
N TYR A 98 9.13 -6.73 12.93
CA TYR A 98 9.86 -7.12 14.13
C TYR A 98 9.73 -6.13 15.27
N HIS A 99 8.93 -5.06 15.06
CA HIS A 99 8.67 -4.08 16.10
C HIS A 99 7.52 -4.52 17.03
N TYR A 100 6.42 -4.98 16.44
CA TYR A 100 5.22 -5.34 17.20
C TYR A 100 5.17 -6.82 17.59
N GLN A 101 5.63 -7.71 16.70
CA GLN A 101 5.56 -9.17 16.91
C GLN A 101 6.88 -9.86 16.53
N PRO A 102 8.02 -9.54 17.18
CA PRO A 102 9.29 -10.18 16.90
C PRO A 102 9.30 -11.69 17.17
N GLU A 103 8.43 -12.18 18.07
CA GLU A 103 8.27 -13.60 18.43
C GLU A 103 7.70 -14.45 17.29
N THR A 104 6.98 -13.86 16.34
CA THR A 104 6.44 -14.57 15.16
C THR A 104 7.33 -14.46 13.92
N ALA A 105 8.57 -13.97 14.06
CA ALA A 105 9.46 -13.69 12.92
C ALA A 105 9.61 -14.86 11.94
N ASP A 106 9.76 -16.09 12.41
CA ASP A 106 9.90 -17.26 11.54
C ASP A 106 8.61 -17.55 10.75
N LEU A 107 7.45 -17.38 11.38
CA LEU A 107 6.16 -17.53 10.71
C LEU A 107 5.92 -16.39 9.71
N GLN A 108 6.28 -15.16 10.06
CA GLN A 108 6.24 -14.03 9.14
C GLN A 108 7.10 -14.30 7.88
N LYS A 109 8.33 -14.79 8.06
CA LYS A 109 9.22 -15.17 6.94
C LYS A 109 8.61 -16.26 6.07
N LEU A 110 8.03 -17.29 6.67
CA LEU A 110 7.36 -18.36 5.93
C LEU A 110 6.22 -17.80 5.08
N ARG A 111 5.33 -16.99 5.67
CA ARG A 111 4.22 -16.36 4.95
C ARG A 111 4.71 -15.43 3.85
N PHE A 112 5.70 -14.60 4.16
CA PHE A 112 6.26 -13.68 3.17
C PHE A 112 6.86 -14.42 1.96
N ALA A 113 7.60 -15.54 2.18
CA ALA A 113 8.10 -16.36 1.09
C ALA A 113 6.98 -16.93 0.20
N GLN A 114 5.88 -17.41 0.79
CA GLN A 114 4.71 -17.91 0.06
C GLN A 114 4.04 -16.82 -0.79
N HIS A 115 3.97 -15.59 -0.27
CA HIS A 115 3.43 -14.44 -1.02
C HIS A 115 4.35 -14.04 -2.17
N ILE A 116 5.68 -14.00 -1.96
CA ILE A 116 6.65 -13.71 -3.03
C ILE A 116 6.54 -14.77 -4.16
N GLU A 117 6.50 -16.04 -3.81
CA GLU A 117 6.37 -17.13 -4.79
C GLU A 117 5.07 -16.97 -5.60
N THR A 118 3.96 -16.70 -4.93
CA THR A 118 2.65 -16.48 -5.59
C THR A 118 2.68 -15.26 -6.50
N ALA A 119 3.24 -14.14 -6.04
CA ALA A 119 3.37 -12.90 -6.82
C ALA A 119 4.18 -13.11 -8.09
N VAL A 120 5.33 -13.77 -7.97
CA VAL A 120 6.20 -14.09 -9.10
C VAL A 120 5.49 -15.05 -10.08
N SER A 121 4.81 -16.08 -9.58
CA SER A 121 4.11 -17.06 -10.42
C SER A 121 2.95 -16.47 -11.21
N LEU A 122 2.22 -15.51 -10.61
CA LEU A 122 1.07 -14.83 -11.23
C LEU A 122 1.44 -13.54 -11.96
N ASN A 123 2.72 -13.14 -11.91
CA ASN A 123 3.19 -11.84 -12.41
C ASN A 123 2.37 -10.65 -11.86
N LYS A 124 2.00 -10.71 -10.60
CA LYS A 124 1.30 -9.63 -9.88
C LYS A 124 2.27 -8.93 -8.92
N PRO A 125 2.28 -7.58 -8.85
CA PRO A 125 3.19 -6.86 -7.97
C PRO A 125 2.90 -7.13 -6.49
N LEU A 126 3.94 -6.98 -5.66
CA LEU A 126 3.85 -7.12 -4.21
C LEU A 126 3.51 -5.79 -3.53
N ILE A 127 2.73 -5.84 -2.44
CA ILE A 127 2.56 -4.74 -1.49
C ILE A 127 3.27 -5.15 -0.19
N ILE A 128 4.37 -4.45 0.14
CA ILE A 128 5.28 -4.84 1.21
C ILE A 128 5.16 -3.91 2.41
N HIS A 129 4.82 -4.51 3.56
CA HIS A 129 5.03 -3.95 4.88
C HIS A 129 6.43 -4.30 5.38
N THR A 130 7.16 -3.33 5.94
CA THR A 130 8.42 -3.58 6.61
C THR A 130 8.60 -2.66 7.81
N ARG A 131 8.97 -3.23 8.96
CA ARG A 131 9.25 -2.47 10.17
C ARG A 131 10.29 -3.18 11.03
N ASN A 132 11.42 -2.49 11.26
CA ASN A 132 12.60 -3.06 11.95
C ASN A 132 13.13 -4.35 11.30
N ALA A 133 12.91 -4.55 9.98
CA ALA A 133 13.20 -5.79 9.25
C ALA A 133 13.90 -5.58 7.91
N ARG A 134 14.60 -4.43 7.72
CA ARG A 134 15.18 -3.99 6.43
C ARG A 134 16.00 -5.06 5.73
N ALA A 135 16.97 -5.65 6.44
CA ALA A 135 17.89 -6.61 5.86
C ALA A 135 17.15 -7.86 5.38
N ASP A 136 16.36 -8.47 6.26
CA ASP A 136 15.59 -9.67 5.93
C ASP A 136 14.59 -9.41 4.80
N THR A 137 13.94 -8.24 4.79
CA THR A 137 13.02 -7.85 3.70
C THR A 137 13.75 -7.85 2.36
N LEU A 138 14.88 -7.14 2.24
CA LEU A 138 15.63 -7.09 0.98
C LEU A 138 16.18 -8.44 0.57
N ASP A 139 16.70 -9.22 1.53
CA ASP A 139 17.27 -10.53 1.25
C ASP A 139 16.18 -11.52 0.77
N MET A 140 15.00 -11.51 1.39
CA MET A 140 13.89 -12.35 0.96
C MET A 140 13.37 -11.95 -0.42
N LEU A 141 13.27 -10.65 -0.73
CA LEU A 141 12.88 -10.17 -2.06
C LEU A 141 13.88 -10.60 -3.14
N ARG A 142 15.20 -10.51 -2.87
CA ARG A 142 16.25 -10.98 -3.79
C ARG A 142 16.20 -12.49 -4.00
N ASN A 143 16.16 -13.24 -2.90
CA ASN A 143 16.18 -14.71 -2.93
C ASN A 143 14.92 -15.28 -3.61
N GLY A 144 13.76 -14.62 -3.40
CA GLY A 144 12.50 -14.98 -4.03
C GLY A 144 12.34 -14.46 -5.48
N ARG A 145 13.34 -13.72 -5.99
CA ARG A 145 13.35 -13.16 -7.36
C ARG A 145 12.17 -12.21 -7.62
N ALA A 146 11.84 -11.39 -6.60
CA ALA A 146 10.73 -10.47 -6.65
C ALA A 146 10.89 -9.38 -7.74
N GLU A 147 12.11 -9.16 -8.27
CA GLU A 147 12.34 -8.30 -9.42
C GLU A 147 11.53 -8.69 -10.66
N LYS A 148 11.07 -9.94 -10.75
CA LYS A 148 10.25 -10.42 -11.86
C LYS A 148 8.83 -9.86 -11.85
N CYS A 149 8.26 -9.65 -10.66
CA CYS A 149 6.92 -9.08 -10.51
C CYS A 149 6.95 -7.62 -10.07
N GLY A 150 8.01 -7.17 -9.41
CA GLY A 150 8.11 -5.85 -8.80
C GLY A 150 7.13 -5.67 -7.64
N GLY A 151 6.92 -4.44 -7.23
CA GLY A 151 6.00 -4.15 -6.15
C GLY A 151 6.14 -2.74 -5.60
N VAL A 152 5.65 -2.54 -4.40
CA VAL A 152 5.73 -1.30 -3.65
C VAL A 152 6.12 -1.57 -2.19
N ILE A 153 7.05 -0.78 -1.67
CA ILE A 153 7.22 -0.66 -0.22
C ILE A 153 6.19 0.37 0.24
N HIS A 154 5.13 -0.11 0.88
CA HIS A 154 4.04 0.76 1.31
C HIS A 154 4.37 1.48 2.62
N CYS A 155 3.65 2.56 2.91
CA CYS A 155 3.75 3.37 4.14
C CYS A 155 5.21 3.63 4.57
N PHE A 156 6.02 4.06 3.62
CA PHE A 156 7.47 4.11 3.75
C PHE A 156 7.92 5.03 4.89
N THR A 157 8.73 4.48 5.80
CA THR A 157 9.34 5.21 6.93
C THR A 157 10.83 4.89 7.13
N GLU A 158 11.42 4.18 6.16
CA GLU A 158 12.79 3.71 6.22
C GLU A 158 13.79 4.75 5.67
N ASP A 159 15.08 4.41 5.59
CA ASP A 159 16.11 5.33 5.09
C ASP A 159 16.27 5.31 3.55
N LEU A 160 17.07 6.27 3.05
CA LEU A 160 17.32 6.41 1.62
C LEU A 160 18.07 5.20 1.04
N ALA A 161 18.95 4.56 1.80
CA ALA A 161 19.70 3.40 1.33
C ALA A 161 18.77 2.20 1.10
N PHE A 162 17.81 1.96 2.00
CA PHE A 162 16.79 0.95 1.83
C PHE A 162 15.88 1.27 0.63
N ALA A 163 15.45 2.53 0.49
CA ALA A 163 14.64 2.94 -0.66
C ALA A 163 15.37 2.68 -1.99
N GLN A 164 16.66 3.03 -2.07
CA GLN A 164 17.47 2.79 -3.28
C GLN A 164 17.58 1.30 -3.57
N ALA A 165 17.89 0.47 -2.58
CA ALA A 165 18.01 -0.98 -2.75
C ALA A 165 16.68 -1.62 -3.20
N ALA A 166 15.53 -1.13 -2.70
CA ALA A 166 14.22 -1.58 -3.16
C ALA A 166 13.93 -1.14 -4.61
N MET A 167 14.27 0.10 -4.97
CA MET A 167 14.12 0.59 -6.35
C MET A 167 15.00 -0.17 -7.35
N ASP A 168 16.21 -0.60 -6.96
CA ASP A 168 17.10 -1.42 -7.79
C ASP A 168 16.50 -2.82 -8.07
N LEU A 169 15.60 -3.31 -7.20
CA LEU A 169 14.77 -4.50 -7.42
C LEU A 169 13.48 -4.22 -8.20
N GLY A 170 13.29 -3.00 -8.71
CA GLY A 170 12.11 -2.62 -9.49
C GLY A 170 10.92 -2.14 -8.66
N PHE A 171 11.07 -1.97 -7.35
CA PHE A 171 9.98 -1.53 -6.47
C PHE A 171 9.72 -0.03 -6.54
N TYR A 172 8.50 0.35 -6.28
CA TYR A 172 8.07 1.72 -5.99
C TYR A 172 8.09 1.97 -4.48
N ILE A 173 8.07 3.25 -4.11
CA ILE A 173 8.02 3.71 -2.72
C ILE A 173 6.72 4.48 -2.54
N SER A 174 5.84 4.02 -1.65
CA SER A 174 4.58 4.71 -1.39
C SER A 174 4.66 5.56 -0.13
N ILE A 175 4.16 6.77 -0.25
CA ILE A 175 4.23 7.80 0.79
C ILE A 175 2.83 8.04 1.34
N SER A 176 2.68 7.84 2.66
CA SER A 176 1.44 8.05 3.41
C SER A 176 1.37 9.43 4.09
N GLY A 177 0.29 9.66 4.83
CA GLY A 177 0.08 10.88 5.62
C GLY A 177 1.19 11.23 6.60
N ILE A 178 2.04 10.26 6.97
CA ILE A 178 3.20 10.46 7.87
C ILE A 178 4.12 11.58 7.37
N VAL A 179 4.29 11.73 6.06
CA VAL A 179 5.16 12.77 5.48
C VAL A 179 4.76 14.19 5.93
N THR A 180 3.48 14.40 6.24
CA THR A 180 2.95 15.69 6.70
C THR A 180 3.23 15.97 8.18
N PHE A 181 3.65 14.95 8.95
CA PHE A 181 3.82 15.08 10.39
C PHE A 181 5.06 15.94 10.71
N ARG A 182 4.94 16.78 11.75
CA ARG A 182 6.03 17.68 12.15
C ARG A 182 7.34 16.94 12.41
N GLN A 183 7.26 15.79 13.07
CA GLN A 183 8.43 15.01 13.52
C GLN A 183 9.04 14.10 12.45
N ALA A 184 8.39 13.93 11.28
CA ALA A 184 8.89 13.08 10.21
C ALA A 184 10.01 13.73 9.38
N THR A 185 11.04 14.28 10.05
CA THR A 185 12.11 15.06 9.39
C THR A 185 12.96 14.23 8.46
N GLU A 186 13.36 13.03 8.89
CA GLU A 186 14.17 12.12 8.08
C GLU A 186 13.41 11.65 6.83
N LEU A 187 12.14 11.26 6.98
CA LEU A 187 11.29 10.86 5.86
C LEU A 187 11.17 11.99 4.82
N LYS A 188 11.05 13.25 5.26
CA LYS A 188 10.95 14.40 4.34
C LYS A 188 12.21 14.55 3.49
N GLU A 189 13.40 14.35 4.08
CA GLU A 189 14.65 14.40 3.33
C GLU A 189 14.75 13.21 2.35
N VAL A 190 14.34 12.03 2.76
CA VAL A 190 14.24 10.86 1.86
C VAL A 190 13.31 11.17 0.68
N VAL A 191 12.09 11.66 0.93
CA VAL A 191 11.12 11.98 -0.13
C VAL A 191 11.66 13.05 -1.08
N LYS A 192 12.39 14.06 -0.61
CA LYS A 192 13.06 15.05 -1.48
C LYS A 192 14.05 14.39 -2.44
N ALA A 193 14.83 13.42 -1.96
CA ALA A 193 15.87 12.74 -2.73
C ALA A 193 15.31 11.73 -3.75
N LEU A 194 14.18 11.08 -3.45
CA LEU A 194 13.60 10.04 -4.31
C LEU A 194 13.07 10.61 -5.64
N PRO A 195 13.25 9.91 -6.78
CA PRO A 195 12.69 10.31 -8.06
C PRO A 195 11.16 10.18 -8.04
N LEU A 196 10.46 11.18 -8.56
CA LEU A 196 8.99 11.17 -8.62
C LEU A 196 8.44 10.01 -9.47
N GLU A 197 9.25 9.51 -10.40
CA GLU A 197 8.99 8.36 -11.26
C GLU A 197 8.87 7.04 -10.48
N ARG A 198 9.30 7.00 -9.23
CA ARG A 198 9.25 5.82 -8.37
C ARG A 198 8.38 6.02 -7.13
N LEU A 199 7.64 7.14 -7.05
CA LEU A 199 6.75 7.40 -5.93
C LEU A 199 5.31 7.00 -6.24
N LEU A 200 4.66 6.41 -5.24
CA LEU A 200 3.21 6.30 -5.10
C LEU A 200 2.75 7.15 -3.90
N ILE A 201 1.47 7.41 -3.83
CA ILE A 201 0.83 8.09 -2.71
C ILE A 201 -0.34 7.27 -2.21
N GLU A 202 -0.53 7.27 -0.90
CA GLU A 202 -1.57 6.50 -0.24
C GLU A 202 -2.10 7.21 1.00
N THR A 203 -3.24 6.75 1.47
CA THR A 203 -3.76 7.19 2.76
C THR A 203 -3.40 6.25 3.89
N ASP A 204 -3.39 4.96 3.65
CA ASP A 204 -3.41 3.91 4.67
C ASP A 204 -4.64 4.06 5.59
N SER A 205 -5.74 4.58 5.02
CA SER A 205 -6.99 4.83 5.77
C SER A 205 -7.61 3.52 6.28
N PRO A 206 -8.13 3.52 7.52
CA PRO A 206 -8.52 4.65 8.38
C PRO A 206 -7.39 5.29 9.21
N TYR A 207 -6.16 4.83 9.07
CA TYR A 207 -5.02 5.23 9.88
C TYR A 207 -4.32 6.48 9.32
N LEU A 208 -3.38 7.05 10.07
CA LEU A 208 -2.35 8.00 9.62
C LEU A 208 -2.89 9.28 8.94
N ALA A 209 -4.05 9.79 9.37
CA ALA A 209 -4.64 11.02 8.80
C ALA A 209 -3.60 12.14 8.64
N PRO A 210 -3.44 12.71 7.42
CA PRO A 210 -2.47 13.77 7.17
C PRO A 210 -2.88 15.09 7.85
N VAL A 211 -1.97 16.04 7.97
CA VAL A 211 -2.32 17.43 8.29
C VAL A 211 -3.12 18.00 7.10
N PRO A 212 -4.25 18.72 7.34
CA PRO A 212 -4.76 19.24 8.63
C PRO A 212 -5.71 18.29 9.38
N HIS A 213 -5.87 17.06 8.96
CA HIS A 213 -6.89 16.13 9.49
C HIS A 213 -6.43 15.29 10.69
N ARG A 214 -5.28 15.59 11.29
CA ARG A 214 -4.74 14.87 12.45
C ARG A 214 -5.76 14.73 13.57
N GLY A 215 -5.81 13.54 14.19
CA GLY A 215 -6.75 13.23 15.27
C GLY A 215 -8.15 12.84 14.81
N LYS A 216 -8.40 12.81 13.50
CA LYS A 216 -9.62 12.27 12.89
C LYS A 216 -9.32 10.95 12.18
N GLN A 217 -10.35 10.18 11.88
CA GLN A 217 -10.21 9.03 11.00
C GLN A 217 -9.77 9.50 9.60
N ASN A 218 -8.82 8.79 9.03
CA ASN A 218 -8.37 9.03 7.66
C ASN A 218 -9.37 8.45 6.64
N GLN A 219 -9.33 8.93 5.40
CA GLN A 219 -10.18 8.47 4.32
C GLN A 219 -9.48 8.67 2.96
N PRO A 220 -9.83 7.92 1.92
CA PRO A 220 -9.17 7.99 0.61
C PRO A 220 -9.11 9.39 -0.01
N ALA A 221 -10.12 10.23 0.24
CA ALA A 221 -10.14 11.62 -0.23
C ALA A 221 -8.94 12.45 0.25
N TYR A 222 -8.33 12.08 1.38
CA TYR A 222 -7.23 12.84 1.99
C TYR A 222 -5.85 12.53 1.37
N VAL A 223 -5.75 11.61 0.41
CA VAL A 223 -4.50 11.39 -0.34
C VAL A 223 -4.03 12.64 -1.06
N VAL A 224 -4.94 13.56 -1.37
CA VAL A 224 -4.63 14.85 -2.00
C VAL A 224 -3.73 15.71 -1.12
N GLU A 225 -3.88 15.63 0.21
CA GLU A 225 -3.03 16.35 1.16
C GLU A 225 -1.60 15.79 1.15
N VAL A 226 -1.46 14.47 1.01
CA VAL A 226 -0.16 13.82 0.84
C VAL A 226 0.51 14.32 -0.45
N ALA A 227 -0.23 14.32 -1.56
CA ALA A 227 0.25 14.82 -2.85
C ALA A 227 0.67 16.30 -2.79
N ALA A 228 -0.13 17.14 -2.11
CA ALA A 228 0.14 18.57 -1.95
C ALA A 228 1.44 18.79 -1.14
N TYR A 229 1.63 18.01 -0.09
CA TYR A 229 2.83 18.11 0.72
C TYR A 229 4.08 17.66 -0.05
N ILE A 230 4.00 16.57 -0.82
CA ILE A 230 5.09 16.12 -1.71
C ILE A 230 5.41 17.18 -2.76
N ALA A 231 4.39 17.80 -3.36
CA ALA A 231 4.57 18.88 -4.33
C ALA A 231 5.37 20.04 -3.74
N GLN A 232 5.04 20.45 -2.50
CA GLN A 232 5.78 21.48 -1.77
C GLN A 232 7.22 21.06 -1.48
N LEU A 233 7.45 19.84 -0.98
CA LEU A 233 8.78 19.32 -0.67
C LEU A 233 9.71 19.26 -1.88
N LYS A 234 9.16 18.90 -3.04
CA LYS A 234 9.92 18.72 -4.29
C LYS A 234 9.97 19.97 -5.16
N GLY A 235 9.23 21.04 -4.81
CA GLY A 235 9.18 22.26 -5.63
C GLY A 235 8.51 22.03 -6.99
N VAL A 236 7.55 21.11 -7.09
CA VAL A 236 6.80 20.79 -8.32
C VAL A 236 5.32 21.09 -8.14
N SER A 237 4.56 21.14 -9.24
CA SER A 237 3.12 21.40 -9.15
C SER A 237 2.36 20.19 -8.58
N LEU A 238 1.29 20.44 -7.81
CA LEU A 238 0.36 19.41 -7.34
C LEU A 238 -0.17 18.55 -8.50
N LYS A 239 -0.49 19.19 -9.64
CA LYS A 239 -0.91 18.50 -10.87
C LYS A 239 0.17 17.54 -11.36
N GLY A 240 1.45 17.96 -11.33
CA GLY A 240 2.59 17.13 -11.72
C GLY A 240 2.73 15.89 -10.85
N VAL A 241 2.62 16.05 -9.52
CA VAL A 241 2.62 14.90 -8.59
C VAL A 241 1.46 13.96 -8.91
N GLY A 242 0.23 14.47 -9.01
CA GLY A 242 -0.94 13.64 -9.30
C GLY A 242 -0.82 12.88 -10.63
N GLN A 243 -0.36 13.53 -11.71
CA GLN A 243 -0.17 12.88 -13.00
C GLN A 243 0.89 11.76 -12.94
N LYS A 244 2.03 12.04 -12.29
CA LYS A 244 3.14 11.10 -12.24
C LYS A 244 2.80 9.89 -11.36
N THR A 245 2.26 10.10 -10.15
CA THR A 245 1.91 9.01 -9.23
C THR A 245 0.75 8.17 -9.76
N THR A 246 -0.22 8.78 -10.45
CA THR A 246 -1.27 8.04 -11.15
C THR A 246 -0.69 7.15 -12.26
N LYS A 247 0.25 7.68 -13.06
CA LYS A 247 0.91 6.87 -14.08
C LYS A 247 1.71 5.73 -13.46
N ASN A 248 2.46 6.00 -12.41
CA ASN A 248 3.22 4.98 -11.67
C ASN A 248 2.31 3.85 -11.15
N TYR A 249 1.14 4.21 -10.61
CA TYR A 249 0.13 3.24 -10.18
C TYR A 249 -0.34 2.36 -11.34
N GLN A 250 -0.70 2.97 -12.47
CA GLN A 250 -1.14 2.25 -13.66
C GLN A 250 -0.05 1.33 -14.22
N ASP A 251 1.18 1.83 -14.29
CA ASP A 251 2.33 1.05 -14.77
C ASP A 251 2.68 -0.12 -13.83
N LEU A 252 2.37 -0.05 -12.55
CA LEU A 252 2.63 -1.12 -11.59
C LEU A 252 1.48 -2.12 -11.53
N PHE A 253 0.25 -1.66 -11.33
CA PHE A 253 -0.89 -2.49 -10.94
C PHE A 253 -1.85 -2.85 -12.09
N LEU A 254 -1.86 -2.09 -13.20
CA LEU A 254 -2.83 -2.24 -14.30
C LEU A 254 -2.18 -2.62 -15.64
N ARG A 255 -1.10 -3.38 -15.59
CA ARG A 255 -0.36 -3.90 -16.76
C ARG A 255 -1.02 -5.15 -17.36
#